data_f20a29fdc04850119ddbad7382d4dc37
#
_entry.id   f20a29fdc04850119ddbad7382d4dc37
#
_cell.length_a   1.000
_cell.length_b   1.000
_cell.length_c   1.000
_cell.angle_alpha   90.00
_cell.angle_beta   90.00
_cell.angle_gamma   90.00
#
_symmetry.space_group_name_H-M   'P 1'
#
loop_
_entity.id
_entity.type
_entity.pdbx_description
1 polymer ?
#
loop_
_entity_poly.entity_id
_entity_poly.type
_entity_poly.pdbx_seq_one_letter_code
_entity_poly.pdbx_strand_id
1 'polypeptide(L)'
;DAGMSVYFTTLSELVRDLERAQEAGKLERRWRVYLRPKILIVDEVGYMNLDQNQAELFFRLVSQRYEHHSMIITSNKHFSDWGEMLSDPIIATALLDRLLHHSHIVNINGNTYRLRDRVKAGINIVPRSPILQPD
;
A
#
# COMPACT_ATOMS: atom_id res chain seq x y z
N ASP A 1 12.09 -16.36 10.73
CA ASP A 1 11.86 -16.25 11.59
C ASP A 1 10.64 -16.51 11.98
N ALA A 2 10.56 -16.70 12.90
CA ALA A 2 9.55 -17.18 13.32
C ALA A 2 8.43 -16.42 13.21
N GLY A 3 7.69 -16.42 12.53
CA GLY A 3 6.43 -15.95 12.67
C GLY A 3 6.05 -14.66 12.07
N MET A 4 6.90 -14.03 11.38
CA MET A 4 6.54 -12.77 10.78
C MET A 4 6.16 -13.02 9.33
N SER A 5 4.91 -12.84 9.01
CA SER A 5 4.46 -13.05 7.65
C SER A 5 4.49 -11.72 6.88
N VAL A 6 5.00 -11.78 5.68
CA VAL A 6 5.14 -10.61 4.83
C VAL A 6 4.50 -10.93 3.48
N TYR A 7 3.67 -10.04 3.00
CA TYR A 7 3.09 -10.20 1.67
C TYR A 7 3.49 -9.00 0.81
N PHE A 8 3.96 -9.25 -0.37
CA PHE A 8 4.44 -8.21 -1.26
C PHE A 8 3.56 -8.13 -2.49
N THR A 9 3.12 -6.93 -2.84
CA THR A 9 2.34 -6.73 -4.05
C THR A 9 2.60 -5.33 -4.59
N THR A 10 2.23 -5.08 -5.83
CA THR A 10 2.21 -3.71 -6.33
C THR A 10 0.80 -3.18 -6.21
N LEU A 11 0.66 -1.87 -6.23
CA LEU A 11 -0.68 -1.28 -6.17
C LEU A 11 -1.53 -1.74 -7.34
N SER A 12 -0.94 -1.81 -8.52
CA SER A 12 -1.66 -2.22 -9.71
C SER A 12 -2.20 -3.65 -9.57
N GLU A 13 -1.37 -4.56 -9.10
CA GLU A 13 -1.80 -5.95 -8.92
C GLU A 13 -2.89 -6.06 -7.87
N LEU A 14 -2.72 -5.31 -6.79
CA LEU A 14 -3.65 -5.35 -5.67
C LEU A 14 -5.04 -4.89 -6.09
N VAL A 15 -5.13 -3.73 -6.74
CA VAL A 15 -6.46 -3.23 -7.09
C VAL A 15 -7.12 -4.07 -8.17
N ARG A 16 -6.35 -4.60 -9.11
CA ARG A 16 -6.91 -5.46 -10.14
C ARG A 16 -7.42 -6.77 -9.55
N ASP A 17 -6.68 -7.33 -8.63
CA ASP A 17 -7.07 -8.56 -7.97
C ASP A 17 -8.35 -8.34 -7.17
N LEU A 18 -8.44 -7.24 -6.44
CA LEU A 18 -9.64 -6.96 -5.67
C LEU A 18 -10.84 -6.67 -6.57
N GLU A 19 -10.62 -6.00 -7.70
CA GLU A 19 -11.71 -5.76 -8.63
C GLU A 19 -12.25 -7.07 -9.22
N ARG A 20 -11.37 -7.98 -9.57
CA ARG A 20 -11.81 -9.28 -10.09
C ARG A 20 -12.62 -10.03 -9.05
N ALA A 21 -12.16 -10.00 -7.82
CA ALA A 21 -12.88 -10.67 -6.74
C ALA A 21 -14.24 -10.01 -6.50
N GLN A 22 -14.29 -8.69 -6.62
CA GLN A 22 -15.52 -7.95 -6.45
C GLN A 22 -16.53 -8.35 -7.53
N GLU A 23 -16.07 -8.44 -8.76
CA GLU A 23 -16.95 -8.82 -9.87
C GLU A 23 -17.43 -10.27 -9.74
N ALA A 24 -16.63 -11.13 -9.16
CA ALA A 24 -17.01 -12.52 -8.97
C ALA A 24 -17.79 -12.77 -7.67
N GLY A 25 -18.07 -11.71 -6.91
CA GLY A 25 -18.79 -11.86 -5.65
C GLY A 25 -17.98 -12.53 -4.56
N LYS A 26 -16.65 -12.47 -4.67
CA LYS A 26 -15.77 -13.14 -3.71
C LYS A 26 -14.86 -12.17 -2.99
N LEU A 27 -15.22 -10.90 -2.93
CA LEU A 27 -14.36 -9.89 -2.37
C LEU A 27 -14.02 -10.17 -0.91
N GLU A 28 -14.98 -10.58 -0.11
CA GLU A 28 -14.72 -10.79 1.31
C GLU A 28 -13.70 -11.89 1.56
N ARG A 29 -13.75 -12.93 0.74
CA ARG A 29 -12.77 -14.00 0.89
C ARG A 29 -11.39 -13.53 0.44
N ARG A 30 -11.34 -12.82 -0.67
CA ARG A 30 -10.05 -12.39 -1.23
C ARG A 30 -9.40 -11.33 -0.36
N TRP A 31 -10.21 -10.56 0.33
CA TRP A 31 -9.75 -9.51 1.20
C TRP A 31 -8.74 -10.01 2.22
N ARG A 32 -8.94 -11.22 2.69
CA ARG A 32 -8.08 -11.79 3.73
C ARG A 32 -6.63 -11.96 3.29
N VAL A 33 -6.41 -12.12 1.99
CA VAL A 33 -5.05 -12.24 1.50
C VAL A 33 -4.24 -11.01 1.87
N TYR A 34 -4.88 -9.86 1.90
CA TYR A 34 -4.21 -8.60 2.18
C TYR A 34 -4.34 -8.16 3.64
N LEU A 35 -5.23 -8.76 4.38
CA LEU A 35 -5.40 -8.39 5.79
C LEU A 35 -4.64 -9.29 6.75
N ARG A 36 -4.38 -10.52 6.37
CA ARG A 36 -3.71 -11.45 7.25
C ARG A 36 -2.25 -11.20 7.51
N PRO A 37 -1.45 -10.84 6.52
CA PRO A 37 -0.01 -10.71 6.75
C PRO A 37 0.29 -9.65 7.80
N LYS A 38 1.29 -9.88 8.60
CA LYS A 38 1.69 -8.90 9.58
C LYS A 38 2.31 -7.69 8.93
N ILE A 39 2.98 -7.89 7.81
CA ILE A 39 3.51 -6.77 7.05
C ILE A 39 3.02 -6.90 5.62
N LEU A 40 2.38 -5.86 5.12
CA LEU A 40 1.96 -5.81 3.73
C LEU A 40 2.80 -4.72 3.05
N ILE A 41 3.45 -5.09 1.96
CA ILE A 41 4.24 -4.15 1.20
C ILE A 41 3.52 -3.87 -0.11
N VAL A 42 3.16 -2.60 -0.33
CA VAL A 42 2.50 -2.18 -1.55
C VAL A 42 3.49 -1.30 -2.30
N ASP A 43 4.01 -1.85 -3.37
CA ASP A 43 5.05 -1.22 -4.15
C ASP A 43 4.45 -0.45 -5.32
N GLU A 44 5.20 0.48 -5.83
CA GLU A 44 4.86 1.19 -7.07
C GLU A 44 3.57 2.01 -6.98
N VAL A 45 3.31 2.60 -5.84
CA VAL A 45 2.20 3.51 -5.73
C VAL A 45 2.57 4.79 -6.50
N GLY A 46 1.70 5.19 -7.39
CA GLY A 46 1.96 6.36 -8.21
C GLY A 46 2.26 6.05 -9.66
N TYR A 47 2.44 4.77 -9.99
CA TYR A 47 2.73 4.40 -11.37
C TYR A 47 1.48 4.31 -12.23
N MET A 48 0.32 4.36 -11.62
CA MET A 48 -0.93 4.42 -12.36
C MET A 48 -1.93 5.24 -11.58
N ASN A 49 -2.88 5.81 -12.28
CA ASN A 49 -3.97 6.52 -11.63
C ASN A 49 -5.06 5.51 -11.32
N LEU A 50 -5.73 5.69 -10.20
CA LEU A 50 -6.82 4.82 -9.81
C LEU A 50 -8.15 5.48 -10.14
N ASP A 51 -9.10 4.70 -10.62
CA ASP A 51 -10.44 5.23 -10.79
C ASP A 51 -11.13 5.24 -9.43
N GLN A 52 -12.37 5.69 -9.40
CA GLN A 52 -13.09 5.86 -8.14
C GLN A 52 -13.20 4.54 -7.38
N ASN A 53 -13.57 3.47 -8.05
CA ASN A 53 -13.73 2.18 -7.39
C ASN A 53 -12.40 1.66 -6.85
N GLN A 54 -11.34 1.79 -7.64
CA GLN A 54 -10.02 1.35 -7.21
C GLN A 54 -9.52 2.16 -6.04
N ALA A 55 -9.75 3.46 -6.05
CA ALA A 55 -9.37 4.31 -4.94
C ALA A 55 -10.10 3.93 -3.66
N GLU A 56 -11.38 3.61 -3.78
CA GLU A 56 -12.16 3.20 -2.63
C GLU A 56 -11.69 1.86 -2.08
N LEU A 57 -11.34 0.93 -2.96
CA LEU A 57 -10.82 -0.36 -2.51
C LEU A 57 -9.50 -0.19 -1.76
N PHE A 58 -8.63 0.64 -2.29
CA PHE A 58 -7.34 0.87 -1.64
C PHE A 58 -7.54 1.58 -0.30
N PHE A 59 -8.41 2.57 -0.25
CA PHE A 59 -8.70 3.27 0.99
C PHE A 59 -9.28 2.32 2.03
N ARG A 60 -10.17 1.44 1.61
CA ARG A 60 -10.77 0.47 2.52
C ARG A 60 -9.71 -0.48 3.07
N LEU A 61 -8.77 -0.90 2.24
CA LEU A 61 -7.70 -1.77 2.69
C LEU A 61 -6.85 -1.08 3.75
N VAL A 62 -6.43 0.14 3.49
CA VAL A 62 -5.61 0.87 4.43
C VAL A 62 -6.38 1.08 5.74
N SER A 63 -7.67 1.40 5.63
CA SER A 63 -8.48 1.62 6.82
C SER A 63 -8.61 0.38 7.67
N GLN A 64 -8.73 -0.78 7.03
CA GLN A 64 -8.88 -2.02 7.79
C GLN A 64 -7.58 -2.50 8.39
N ARG A 65 -6.46 -2.15 7.80
CA ARG A 65 -5.17 -2.49 8.39
C ARG A 65 -4.72 -1.46 9.43
N TYR A 66 -5.38 -0.30 9.44
CA TYR A 66 -5.04 0.78 10.35
C TYR A 66 -5.10 0.30 11.79
N GLU A 67 -4.04 0.50 12.51
CA GLU A 67 -3.95 0.11 13.92
C GLU A 67 -3.87 -1.41 14.18
N HIS A 68 -3.84 -2.22 13.16
CA HIS A 68 -3.76 -3.66 13.39
C HIS A 68 -2.42 -4.24 12.95
N HIS A 69 -2.01 -3.96 11.74
CA HIS A 69 -0.78 -4.53 11.21
C HIS A 69 -0.01 -3.48 10.43
N SER A 70 1.26 -3.74 10.23
CA SER A 70 2.14 -2.80 9.55
C SER A 70 1.97 -2.83 8.04
N MET A 71 2.17 -1.69 7.44
CA MET A 71 2.11 -1.57 6.00
C MET A 71 3.29 -0.71 5.54
N ILE A 72 3.96 -1.15 4.49
CA ILE A 72 5.04 -0.40 3.89
C ILE A 72 4.62 -0.03 2.48
N ILE A 73 4.70 1.23 2.14
CA ILE A 73 4.30 1.70 0.83
C ILE A 73 5.50 2.37 0.18
N THR A 74 5.78 1.99 -1.06
CA THR A 74 6.79 2.69 -1.83
C THR A 74 6.09 3.48 -2.93
N SER A 75 6.56 4.66 -3.19
CA SER A 75 5.91 5.54 -4.14
C SER A 75 6.93 6.43 -4.83
N ASN A 76 6.65 6.74 -6.09
CA ASN A 76 7.46 7.71 -6.80
C ASN A 76 6.76 9.06 -6.86
N LYS A 77 5.67 9.24 -6.11
CA LYS A 77 4.94 10.50 -6.13
C LYS A 77 5.03 11.19 -4.79
N HIS A 78 5.07 12.51 -4.81
CA HIS A 78 4.96 13.27 -3.57
C HIS A 78 3.53 13.20 -3.08
N PHE A 79 3.36 13.33 -1.78
CA PHE A 79 2.02 13.28 -1.20
C PHE A 79 1.09 14.32 -1.80
N SER A 80 1.63 15.47 -2.20
CA SER A 80 0.80 16.52 -2.79
C SER A 80 0.17 16.09 -4.12
N ASP A 81 0.73 15.06 -4.76
CA ASP A 81 0.21 14.60 -6.05
C ASP A 81 -0.75 13.44 -5.91
N TRP A 82 -0.98 12.96 -4.70
CA TRP A 82 -1.82 11.79 -4.51
C TRP A 82 -3.30 12.06 -4.80
N GLY A 83 -3.74 13.32 -4.63
CA GLY A 83 -5.13 13.65 -4.95
C GLY A 83 -5.45 13.39 -6.39
N GLU A 84 -4.51 13.74 -7.27
CA GLU A 84 -4.72 13.53 -8.68
C GLU A 84 -4.66 12.05 -9.03
N MET A 85 -3.74 11.32 -8.44
CA MET A 85 -3.60 9.89 -8.68
C MET A 85 -4.86 9.13 -8.22
N LEU A 86 -5.44 9.55 -7.10
CA LEU A 86 -6.58 8.85 -6.55
C LEU A 86 -7.91 9.34 -7.08
N SER A 87 -7.90 10.34 -7.92
CA SER A 87 -9.11 10.87 -8.56
C SER A 87 -10.14 11.41 -7.59
N ASP A 88 -9.76 11.60 -6.34
CA ASP A 88 -10.71 12.08 -5.34
C ASP A 88 -9.91 12.72 -4.21
N PRO A 89 -9.92 14.05 -4.09
CA PRO A 89 -9.13 14.71 -3.06
C PRO A 89 -9.56 14.36 -1.64
N ILE A 90 -10.83 14.02 -1.46
CA ILE A 90 -11.31 13.67 -0.13
C ILE A 90 -10.74 12.32 0.28
N ILE A 91 -10.77 11.35 -0.62
CA ILE A 91 -10.21 10.04 -0.33
C ILE A 91 -8.70 10.18 -0.13
N ALA A 92 -8.03 11.00 -0.94
CA ALA A 92 -6.60 11.17 -0.81
C ALA A 92 -6.24 11.75 0.55
N THR A 93 -6.98 12.75 1.01
CA THR A 93 -6.71 13.36 2.30
C THR A 93 -6.91 12.36 3.43
N ALA A 94 -8.00 11.62 3.38
CA ALA A 94 -8.28 10.64 4.42
C ALA A 94 -7.27 9.50 4.42
N LEU A 95 -6.85 9.09 3.22
CA LEU A 95 -5.87 8.03 3.09
C LEU A 95 -4.52 8.46 3.65
N LEU A 96 -4.08 9.66 3.30
CA LEU A 96 -2.81 10.14 3.79
C LEU A 96 -2.81 10.30 5.31
N ASP A 97 -3.93 10.71 5.86
CA ASP A 97 -4.04 10.83 7.31
C ASP A 97 -3.77 9.49 7.98
N ARG A 98 -4.36 8.43 7.47
CA ARG A 98 -4.15 7.12 8.04
C ARG A 98 -2.73 6.61 7.83
N LEU A 99 -2.20 6.83 6.65
CA LEU A 99 -0.85 6.35 6.36
C LEU A 99 0.20 7.05 7.20
N LEU A 100 0.03 8.34 7.41
CA LEU A 100 1.02 9.08 8.18
C LEU A 100 1.01 8.69 9.66
N HIS A 101 -0.09 8.13 10.15
CA HIS A 101 -0.15 7.76 11.56
C HIS A 101 0.33 6.35 11.85
N HIS A 102 0.12 5.41 10.95
CA HIS A 102 0.37 4.02 11.29
C HIS A 102 1.13 3.23 10.25
N SER A 103 1.74 3.89 9.28
CA SER A 103 2.48 3.17 8.24
C SER A 103 3.88 3.71 8.13
N HIS A 104 4.75 2.90 7.56
CA HIS A 104 6.09 3.34 7.27
C HIS A 104 6.16 3.62 5.77
N ILE A 105 6.41 4.87 5.43
CA ILE A 105 6.42 5.27 4.04
C ILE A 105 7.85 5.57 3.63
N VAL A 106 8.28 4.91 2.59
CA VAL A 106 9.63 5.09 2.09
C VAL A 106 9.53 5.70 0.72
N ASN A 107 10.08 6.89 0.56
CA ASN A 107 10.02 7.58 -0.71
C ASN A 107 11.30 7.22 -1.47
N ILE A 108 11.16 6.36 -2.46
CA ILE A 108 12.31 5.88 -3.17
C ILE A 108 12.29 6.44 -4.57
N ASN A 109 13.39 7.09 -4.94
CA ASN A 109 13.47 7.66 -6.24
C ASN A 109 14.10 6.66 -7.18
N GLY A 110 13.28 6.01 -7.94
CA GLY A 110 13.77 5.27 -9.08
C GLY A 110 14.33 3.88 -8.84
N ASN A 111 14.26 3.34 -7.68
CA ASN A 111 14.84 2.04 -7.42
C ASN A 111 13.97 1.12 -6.60
N THR A 112 12.68 1.14 -6.86
CA THR A 112 11.78 0.32 -6.06
C THR A 112 12.07 -1.16 -6.19
N TYR A 113 12.58 -1.59 -7.35
CA TYR A 113 12.84 -3.00 -7.49
C TYR A 113 13.95 -3.48 -6.56
N ARG A 114 14.80 -2.58 -6.08
CA ARG A 114 15.79 -3.00 -5.11
C ARG A 114 15.16 -3.38 -3.79
N LEU A 115 14.14 -2.67 -3.38
CA LEU A 115 13.43 -3.04 -2.18
C LEU A 115 12.76 -4.39 -2.37
N ARG A 116 12.15 -4.60 -3.52
CA ARG A 116 11.51 -5.87 -3.84
C ARG A 116 12.52 -7.01 -3.78
N ASP A 117 13.68 -6.80 -4.37
CA ASP A 117 14.71 -7.85 -4.38
C ASP A 117 15.20 -8.16 -2.98
N ARG A 118 15.34 -7.15 -2.14
CA ARG A 118 15.76 -7.38 -0.77
C ARG A 118 14.74 -8.17 0.01
N VAL A 119 13.48 -7.88 -0.20
CA VAL A 119 12.44 -8.62 0.47
C VAL A 119 12.45 -10.07 0.01
N LYS A 120 12.60 -10.30 -1.29
CA LYS A 120 12.62 -11.65 -1.81
C LYS A 120 13.85 -12.42 -1.32
N ALA A 121 14.93 -11.72 -1.08
CA ALA A 121 16.14 -12.36 -0.57
C ALA A 121 16.12 -12.59 0.93
N GLY A 122 15.06 -12.18 1.58
CA GLY A 122 14.92 -12.40 3.02
C GLY A 122 15.61 -11.39 3.90
N ILE A 123 16.01 -10.25 3.34
CA ILE A 123 16.65 -9.24 4.13
C ILE A 123 15.61 -8.47 4.91
N ASN A 124 15.84 -8.32 6.18
CA ASN A 124 14.93 -7.57 7.01
C ASN A 124 14.97 -6.12 6.67
N ILE A 125 13.83 -5.55 6.44
CA ILE A 125 13.74 -4.13 6.22
C ILE A 125 13.27 -3.55 7.51
N VAL A 126 14.15 -2.84 8.20
CA VAL A 126 13.82 -2.23 9.44
C VAL A 126 13.28 -0.87 9.17
N PRO A 127 12.08 -0.60 9.50
CA PRO A 127 11.51 0.69 9.23
C PRO A 127 12.17 1.68 10.07
N ARG A 128 12.69 2.74 9.58
CA ARG A 128 13.18 3.74 10.34
C ARG A 128 12.16 4.71 10.52
N SER A 129 12.38 5.61 11.29
CA SER A 129 11.51 6.68 11.47
C SER A 129 11.26 7.19 10.18
N PRO A 130 10.18 7.49 9.88
CA PRO A 130 9.76 7.83 8.63
C PRO A 130 10.40 8.94 8.17
N ILE A 131 10.75 8.85 7.10
CA ILE A 131 11.28 9.77 6.57
C ILE A 131 10.32 10.48 5.92
N LEU A 132 9.51 11.10 6.44
CA LEU A 132 8.62 11.81 5.85
C LEU A 132 9.19 12.98 5.40
N GLN A 133 9.38 13.17 4.27
CA GLN A 133 9.81 14.30 3.79
C GLN A 133 8.74 15.17 3.64
N PRO A 134 8.74 16.15 4.15
CA PRO A 134 7.69 17.05 4.11
C PRO A 134 7.69 17.54 2.81
N ASP A 135 7.41 17.68 2.17
CA ASP A 135 7.41 18.22 1.07
C ASP A 135 7.35 18.42 0.55
#